data_c50a49903bb8a7492c9f7f452409cc18
#
_entry.id   c50a49903bb8a7492c9f7f452409cc18
#
_cell.length_a   1.000
_cell.length_b   1.000
_cell.length_c   1.000
_cell.angle_alpha   90.00
_cell.angle_beta   90.00
_cell.angle_gamma   90.00
#
_symmetry.space_group_name_H-M   'P 1'
#
loop_
_entity.id
_entity.type
_entity.pdbx_description
1 polymer ?
#
loop_
_entity_poly.entity_id
_entity_poly.type
_entity_poly.pdbx_seq_one_letter_code
_entity_poly.pdbx_strand_id
1 'polypeptide(L)'
;GSAGLELLDFRFNGWGDKFESRLDNAINRTIFDRGHILGGTYTDCLDFCLEGGSIETDGCGTLLTTAQCLLNPNRNPQYGQSEIEDILARRLGVNHFLWLTEGYLAGDDTDSHIDTLARLCPDNTILYVKCAEPSDEHYAALQRMEEQIKAFRTPEGEPYRLITVPMPPALYDEEGDRLPATYANYLVMDKAVLFPTYGSP
;
A
#
# COMPACT_ATOMS: atom_id res chain seq x y z
N GLY A 1 -18.53 -15.98 -15.08
CA GLY A 1 -18.17 -15.45 -16.40
C GLY A 1 -16.74 -14.96 -16.35
N SER A 2 -15.93 -15.23 -17.37
CA SER A 2 -14.59 -14.67 -17.50
C SER A 2 -14.74 -13.16 -17.75
N ALA A 3 -14.72 -12.36 -16.69
CA ALA A 3 -14.48 -10.94 -16.84
C ALA A 3 -13.08 -10.81 -17.47
N GLY A 4 -12.96 -10.11 -18.60
CA GLY A 4 -11.67 -9.81 -19.20
C GLY A 4 -10.82 -8.99 -18.24
N LEU A 5 -9.51 -8.96 -18.47
CA LEU A 5 -8.61 -8.10 -17.72
C LEU A 5 -8.98 -6.62 -17.98
N GLU A 6 -9.07 -5.81 -16.93
CA GLU A 6 -9.31 -4.38 -17.04
C GLU A 6 -8.10 -3.62 -16.46
N LEU A 7 -7.55 -2.69 -17.25
CA LEU A 7 -6.51 -1.78 -16.82
C LEU A 7 -7.16 -0.49 -16.31
N LEU A 8 -7.10 -0.25 -15.01
CA LEU A 8 -7.52 1.01 -14.40
C LEU A 8 -6.31 1.95 -14.35
N ASP A 9 -6.36 3.04 -15.10
CA ASP A 9 -5.25 4.00 -15.19
C ASP A 9 -5.49 5.18 -14.26
N PHE A 10 -4.97 5.07 -13.03
CA PHE A 10 -5.01 6.12 -12.02
C PHE A 10 -3.86 7.12 -12.21
N ARG A 11 -4.10 8.36 -11.80
CA ARG A 11 -3.06 9.38 -11.82
C ARG A 11 -2.01 9.10 -10.74
N PHE A 12 -0.74 9.16 -11.15
CA PHE A 12 0.40 9.22 -10.27
C PHE A 12 0.97 10.64 -10.27
N ASN A 13 1.22 11.22 -9.11
CA ASN A 13 1.72 12.60 -8.97
C ASN A 13 3.08 12.68 -8.27
N GLY A 14 3.91 11.64 -8.42
CA GLY A 14 5.27 11.64 -7.84
C GLY A 14 5.27 11.66 -6.31
N TRP A 15 4.38 10.84 -5.70
CA TRP A 15 4.20 10.75 -4.24
C TRP A 15 3.83 12.08 -3.57
N GLY A 16 2.87 12.78 -4.16
CA GLY A 16 2.41 14.06 -3.63
C GLY A 16 3.19 15.26 -4.15
N ASP A 17 3.51 15.25 -5.44
CA ASP A 17 4.24 16.30 -6.16
C ASP A 17 5.69 16.51 -5.66
N LYS A 18 6.30 15.50 -5.02
CA LYS A 18 7.70 15.52 -4.59
C LYS A 18 8.67 15.30 -5.76
N PHE A 19 8.22 14.54 -6.78
CA PHE A 19 9.03 14.16 -7.94
C PHE A 19 8.29 14.37 -9.25
N GLU A 20 9.04 14.61 -10.34
CA GLU A 20 8.47 14.67 -11.69
C GLU A 20 7.90 13.30 -12.10
N SER A 21 6.63 13.24 -12.48
CA SER A 21 5.90 11.98 -12.74
C SER A 21 5.24 11.89 -14.12
N ARG A 22 5.50 12.86 -15.01
CA ARG A 22 4.85 12.91 -16.34
C ARG A 22 5.12 11.66 -17.20
N LEU A 23 6.33 11.11 -17.13
CA LEU A 23 6.68 9.92 -17.88
C LEU A 23 6.06 8.67 -17.25
N ASP A 24 5.99 8.60 -15.94
CA ASP A 24 5.37 7.49 -15.21
C ASP A 24 3.88 7.39 -15.51
N ASN A 25 3.17 8.52 -15.54
CA ASN A 25 1.76 8.57 -15.93
C ASN A 25 1.49 8.11 -17.38
N ALA A 26 2.49 8.11 -18.26
CA ALA A 26 2.34 7.65 -19.62
C ALA A 26 2.51 6.12 -19.77
N ILE A 27 2.98 5.42 -18.74
CA ILE A 27 3.34 4.00 -18.82
C ILE A 27 2.10 3.13 -19.07
N ASN A 28 1.04 3.28 -18.28
CA ASN A 28 -0.15 2.45 -18.34
C ASN A 28 -0.82 2.54 -19.73
N ARG A 29 -1.01 3.75 -20.22
CA ARG A 29 -1.56 4.00 -21.56
C ARG A 29 -0.66 3.41 -22.64
N THR A 30 0.65 3.57 -22.52
CA THR A 30 1.63 3.03 -23.47
C THR A 30 1.59 1.50 -23.50
N ILE A 31 1.52 0.84 -22.36
CA ILE A 31 1.42 -0.62 -22.23
C ILE A 31 0.14 -1.12 -22.91
N PHE A 32 -0.98 -0.45 -22.68
CA PHE A 32 -2.26 -0.81 -23.28
C PHE A 32 -2.24 -0.63 -24.80
N ASP A 33 -1.81 0.54 -25.30
CA ASP A 33 -1.79 0.87 -26.74
C ASP A 33 -0.83 -0.04 -27.55
N ARG A 34 0.24 -0.55 -26.90
CA ARG A 34 1.15 -1.53 -27.48
C ARG A 34 0.64 -2.96 -27.46
N GLY A 35 -0.55 -3.21 -26.95
CA GLY A 35 -1.16 -4.53 -26.92
C GLY A 35 -0.53 -5.53 -25.95
N HIS A 36 0.18 -5.05 -24.92
CA HIS A 36 0.75 -5.93 -23.89
C HIS A 36 -0.33 -6.52 -22.97
N ILE A 37 -1.54 -5.96 -22.98
CA ILE A 37 -2.71 -6.47 -22.25
C ILE A 37 -3.68 -7.06 -23.27
N LEU A 38 -3.48 -8.35 -23.58
CA LEU A 38 -4.26 -9.05 -24.58
C LEU A 38 -5.72 -9.25 -24.14
N GLY A 39 -6.66 -8.77 -24.96
CA GLY A 39 -8.10 -8.93 -24.71
C GLY A 39 -8.64 -8.12 -23.51
N GLY A 40 -7.84 -7.23 -22.97
CA GLY A 40 -8.23 -6.36 -21.86
C GLY A 40 -8.96 -5.11 -22.32
N THR A 41 -9.56 -4.40 -21.38
CA THR A 41 -10.15 -3.06 -21.54
C THR A 41 -9.32 -2.02 -20.80
N TYR A 42 -9.41 -0.77 -21.23
CA TYR A 42 -8.77 0.36 -20.57
C TYR A 42 -9.83 1.28 -19.99
N THR A 43 -9.67 1.63 -18.72
CA THR A 43 -10.53 2.58 -18.04
C THR A 43 -9.69 3.74 -17.52
N ASP A 44 -10.02 4.95 -18.00
CA ASP A 44 -9.40 6.19 -17.54
C ASP A 44 -9.91 6.56 -16.14
N CYS A 45 -9.00 6.61 -15.19
CA CYS A 45 -9.20 7.01 -13.81
C CYS A 45 -8.28 8.16 -13.39
N LEU A 46 -7.72 8.91 -14.36
CA LEU A 46 -6.74 9.97 -14.14
C LEU A 46 -7.29 11.19 -13.35
N ASP A 47 -8.59 11.24 -13.13
CA ASP A 47 -9.25 12.21 -12.25
C ASP A 47 -9.00 11.95 -10.76
N PHE A 48 -8.42 10.80 -10.41
CA PHE A 48 -8.11 10.41 -9.04
C PHE A 48 -6.66 9.94 -8.92
N CYS A 49 -5.93 10.52 -7.96
CA CYS A 49 -4.56 10.12 -7.67
C CYS A 49 -4.56 8.87 -6.78
N LEU A 50 -3.97 7.77 -7.26
CA LEU A 50 -3.84 6.53 -6.51
C LEU A 50 -2.53 5.83 -6.89
N GLU A 51 -1.80 5.42 -5.89
CA GLU A 51 -0.53 4.71 -6.02
C GLU A 51 -0.72 3.24 -5.64
N GLY A 52 -0.10 2.31 -6.38
CA GLY A 52 -0.24 0.88 -6.10
C GLY A 52 0.15 0.49 -4.68
N GLY A 53 1.25 1.06 -4.17
CA GLY A 53 1.71 0.81 -2.80
C GLY A 53 0.87 1.46 -1.70
N SER A 54 -0.03 2.40 -2.03
CA SER A 54 -0.90 3.05 -1.06
C SER A 54 -2.10 2.21 -0.63
N ILE A 55 -2.36 1.12 -1.33
CA ILE A 55 -3.49 0.22 -1.08
C ILE A 55 -3.03 -1.23 -1.04
N GLU A 56 -3.68 -2.02 -0.21
CA GLU A 56 -3.53 -3.47 -0.16
C GLU A 56 -4.91 -4.12 -0.17
N THR A 57 -5.12 -5.16 -0.95
CA THR A 57 -6.42 -5.84 -1.06
C THR A 57 -6.28 -7.35 -0.96
N ASP A 58 -7.29 -7.99 -0.37
CA ASP A 58 -7.42 -9.44 -0.31
C ASP A 58 -8.05 -10.06 -1.57
N GLY A 59 -8.49 -9.23 -2.52
CA GLY A 59 -9.22 -9.67 -3.70
C GLY A 59 -10.65 -10.17 -3.40
N CYS A 60 -11.11 -10.06 -2.16
CA CYS A 60 -12.42 -10.53 -1.69
C CYS A 60 -13.30 -9.37 -1.18
N GLY A 61 -12.88 -8.15 -1.37
CA GLY A 61 -13.64 -6.94 -1.03
C GLY A 61 -13.08 -6.12 0.11
N THR A 62 -12.00 -6.56 0.77
CA THR A 62 -11.31 -5.78 1.79
C THR A 62 -10.18 -4.95 1.17
N LEU A 63 -10.04 -3.71 1.62
CA LEU A 63 -8.93 -2.81 1.30
C LEU A 63 -8.33 -2.25 2.59
N LEU A 64 -7.03 -2.39 2.73
CA LEU A 64 -6.21 -1.83 3.81
C LEU A 64 -5.38 -0.68 3.26
N THR A 65 -5.34 0.44 3.97
CA THR A 65 -4.60 1.65 3.57
C THR A 65 -4.17 2.46 4.79
N THR A 66 -3.43 3.54 4.54
CA THR A 66 -3.07 4.51 5.58
C THR A 66 -3.79 5.85 5.37
N ALA A 67 -4.21 6.47 6.45
CA ALA A 67 -4.80 7.81 6.42
C ALA A 67 -3.74 8.86 6.02
N GLN A 68 -2.51 8.68 6.44
CA GLN A 68 -1.41 9.59 6.11
C GLN A 68 -1.18 9.70 4.60
N CYS A 69 -1.37 8.62 3.84
CA CYS A 69 -1.23 8.62 2.39
C CYS A 69 -2.52 9.10 1.70
N LEU A 70 -3.63 8.36 1.83
CA LEU A 70 -4.82 8.64 1.03
C LEU A 70 -5.56 9.92 1.40
N LEU A 71 -5.47 10.37 2.66
CA LEU A 71 -6.07 11.63 3.12
C LEU A 71 -5.08 12.81 3.05
N ASN A 72 -3.88 12.60 2.52
CA ASN A 72 -2.92 13.69 2.37
C ASN A 72 -3.43 14.70 1.32
N PRO A 73 -3.47 16.01 1.64
CA PRO A 73 -4.00 17.03 0.73
C PRO A 73 -3.16 17.21 -0.55
N ASN A 74 -1.97 16.60 -0.61
CA ASN A 74 -1.14 16.64 -1.82
C ASN A 74 -1.57 15.63 -2.92
N ARG A 75 -2.64 14.83 -2.69
CA ARG A 75 -3.16 13.86 -3.67
C ARG A 75 -4.55 14.22 -4.18
N ASN A 76 -5.56 14.09 -3.33
CA ASN A 76 -6.97 14.31 -3.68
C ASN A 76 -7.63 15.28 -2.68
N PRO A 77 -7.20 16.56 -2.59
CA PRO A 77 -7.61 17.49 -1.54
C PRO A 77 -9.10 17.82 -1.55
N GLN A 78 -9.80 17.52 -2.65
CA GLN A 78 -11.23 17.77 -2.81
C GLN A 78 -12.12 16.71 -2.15
N TYR A 79 -11.56 15.58 -1.70
CA TYR A 79 -12.30 14.45 -1.16
C TYR A 79 -11.95 14.17 0.30
N GLY A 80 -12.99 13.92 1.11
CA GLY A 80 -12.85 13.34 2.45
C GLY A 80 -12.82 11.82 2.41
N GLN A 81 -12.63 11.20 3.58
CA GLN A 81 -12.49 9.73 3.70
C GLN A 81 -13.67 8.98 3.08
N SER A 82 -14.89 9.36 3.40
CA SER A 82 -16.10 8.69 2.88
C SER A 82 -16.21 8.78 1.35
N GLU A 83 -15.80 9.90 0.75
CA GLU A 83 -15.83 10.08 -0.70
C GLU A 83 -14.73 9.24 -1.38
N ILE A 84 -13.57 9.13 -0.75
CA ILE A 84 -12.49 8.25 -1.21
C ILE A 84 -12.93 6.78 -1.14
N GLU A 85 -13.55 6.34 -0.05
CA GLU A 85 -14.12 5.00 0.09
C GLU A 85 -15.15 4.71 -1.01
N ASP A 86 -16.06 5.64 -1.29
CA ASP A 86 -17.05 5.52 -2.35
C ASP A 86 -16.42 5.41 -3.76
N ILE A 87 -15.33 6.15 -4.03
CA ILE A 87 -14.61 6.10 -5.29
C ILE A 87 -13.92 4.74 -5.43
N LEU A 88 -13.21 4.30 -4.41
CA LEU A 88 -12.50 3.02 -4.41
C LEU A 88 -13.47 1.83 -4.48
N ALA A 89 -14.61 1.91 -3.77
CA ALA A 89 -15.66 0.89 -3.85
C ALA A 89 -16.18 0.71 -5.29
N ARG A 90 -16.45 1.80 -5.99
CA ARG A 90 -16.92 1.74 -7.38
C ARG A 90 -15.88 1.28 -8.37
N ARG A 91 -14.60 1.67 -8.18
CA ARG A 91 -13.52 1.38 -9.14
C ARG A 91 -12.84 0.04 -8.91
N LEU A 92 -12.68 -0.35 -7.66
CA LEU A 92 -11.96 -1.57 -7.27
C LEU A 92 -12.88 -2.71 -6.81
N GLY A 93 -14.19 -2.44 -6.61
CA GLY A 93 -15.15 -3.44 -6.14
C GLY A 93 -14.98 -3.82 -4.68
N VAL A 94 -14.33 -2.98 -3.88
CA VAL A 94 -14.13 -3.18 -2.43
C VAL A 94 -15.30 -2.61 -1.64
N ASN A 95 -15.58 -3.16 -0.46
CA ASN A 95 -16.70 -2.75 0.39
C ASN A 95 -16.38 -2.78 1.89
N HIS A 96 -15.18 -3.17 2.25
CA HIS A 96 -14.68 -3.22 3.61
C HIS A 96 -13.33 -2.51 3.69
N PHE A 97 -13.26 -1.42 4.47
CA PHE A 97 -12.08 -0.56 4.54
C PHE A 97 -11.42 -0.62 5.90
N LEU A 98 -10.11 -0.83 5.91
CA LEU A 98 -9.26 -0.83 7.09
C LEU A 98 -8.28 0.34 6.97
N TRP A 99 -8.38 1.31 7.87
CA TRP A 99 -7.56 2.51 7.88
C TRP A 99 -6.55 2.48 9.01
N LEU A 100 -5.26 2.49 8.68
CA LEU A 100 -4.21 2.76 9.66
C LEU A 100 -3.99 4.26 9.77
N THR A 101 -3.97 4.78 11.00
CA THR A 101 -3.62 6.16 11.31
C THR A 101 -2.26 6.25 12.00
N GLU A 102 -1.67 5.12 12.33
CA GLU A 102 -0.40 4.98 13.02
C GLU A 102 0.57 4.13 12.18
N GLY A 103 1.87 4.32 12.40
CA GLY A 103 2.93 3.63 11.69
C GLY A 103 3.59 4.50 10.64
N TYR A 104 4.91 4.45 10.60
CA TYR A 104 5.75 5.08 9.58
C TYR A 104 7.11 4.39 9.51
N LEU A 105 7.86 4.66 8.44
CA LEU A 105 9.28 4.33 8.34
C LEU A 105 10.07 5.63 8.08
N ALA A 106 11.17 5.81 8.81
CA ALA A 106 12.08 6.93 8.57
C ALA A 106 12.68 6.81 7.15
N GLY A 107 12.78 7.94 6.47
CA GLY A 107 13.24 8.00 5.08
C GLY A 107 12.19 7.64 4.02
N ASP A 108 10.94 7.33 4.42
CA ASP A 108 9.87 7.05 3.47
C ASP A 108 9.34 8.33 2.81
N ASP A 109 9.45 8.40 1.49
CA ASP A 109 8.99 9.52 0.65
C ASP A 109 7.52 9.38 0.21
N THR A 110 6.88 8.26 0.53
CA THR A 110 5.57 7.89 -0.01
C THR A 110 4.39 8.36 0.85
N ASP A 111 4.63 9.00 1.99
CA ASP A 111 3.66 9.35 3.03
C ASP A 111 3.04 8.10 3.68
N SER A 112 3.90 7.16 4.09
CA SER A 112 3.52 5.89 4.76
C SER A 112 2.64 4.99 3.88
N HIS A 113 3.15 4.57 2.73
CA HIS A 113 2.52 3.53 1.93
C HIS A 113 2.24 2.27 2.76
N ILE A 114 1.06 1.69 2.57
CA ILE A 114 0.63 0.52 3.35
C ILE A 114 1.49 -0.72 3.09
N ASP A 115 1.98 -0.90 1.88
CA ASP A 115 2.79 -2.05 1.48
C ASP A 115 4.17 -2.09 2.16
N THR A 116 4.60 -0.98 2.75
CA THR A 116 5.82 -0.92 3.58
C THR A 116 5.56 -1.31 5.05
N LEU A 117 4.31 -1.29 5.51
CA LEU A 117 3.90 -1.47 6.90
C LEU A 117 3.14 -2.77 7.15
N ALA A 118 2.14 -3.08 6.31
CA ALA A 118 1.27 -4.24 6.51
C ALA A 118 0.71 -4.77 5.19
N ARG A 119 0.45 -6.08 5.14
CA ARG A 119 -0.07 -6.79 3.97
C ARG A 119 -1.26 -7.67 4.33
N LEU A 120 -2.25 -7.74 3.44
CA LEU A 120 -3.33 -8.72 3.52
C LEU A 120 -2.87 -10.05 2.91
N CYS A 121 -3.00 -11.11 3.68
CA CYS A 121 -2.64 -12.47 3.28
C CYS A 121 -3.89 -13.37 3.28
N PRO A 122 -3.84 -14.56 2.64
CA PRO A 122 -4.92 -15.52 2.69
C PRO A 122 -5.39 -15.85 4.12
N ASP A 123 -6.60 -16.40 4.23
CA ASP A 123 -7.20 -16.88 5.49
C ASP A 123 -7.33 -15.77 6.55
N ASN A 124 -7.82 -14.59 6.14
CA ASN A 124 -8.06 -13.46 7.03
C ASN A 124 -6.81 -13.11 7.87
N THR A 125 -5.65 -13.10 7.24
CA THR A 125 -4.37 -12.85 7.90
C THR A 125 -3.83 -11.48 7.53
N ILE A 126 -3.38 -10.72 8.54
CA ILE A 126 -2.58 -9.49 8.34
C ILE A 126 -1.14 -9.78 8.77
N LEU A 127 -0.22 -9.63 7.81
CA LEU A 127 1.21 -9.60 8.08
C LEU A 127 1.63 -8.14 8.25
N TYR A 128 2.41 -7.83 9.30
CA TYR A 128 2.83 -6.45 9.57
C TYR A 128 4.24 -6.37 10.18
N VAL A 129 4.87 -5.23 9.97
CA VAL A 129 6.21 -4.94 10.50
C VAL A 129 6.14 -4.69 12.00
N LYS A 130 7.04 -5.31 12.76
CA LYS A 130 7.17 -5.12 14.21
C LYS A 130 8.58 -4.71 14.57
N CYS A 131 8.71 -3.59 15.28
CA CYS A 131 9.94 -3.19 15.92
C CYS A 131 10.02 -3.82 17.31
N ALA A 132 11.07 -4.60 17.58
CA ALA A 132 11.29 -5.24 18.86
C ALA A 132 12.24 -4.44 19.78
N GLU A 133 12.97 -3.46 19.23
CA GLU A 133 14.00 -2.71 19.93
C GLU A 133 13.41 -1.39 20.49
N PRO A 134 13.26 -1.25 21.82
CA PRO A 134 12.63 -0.06 22.43
C PRO A 134 13.40 1.24 22.20
N SER A 135 14.68 1.17 21.88
CA SER A 135 15.52 2.34 21.58
C SER A 135 15.43 2.81 20.13
N ASP A 136 14.81 2.02 19.25
CA ASP A 136 14.60 2.40 17.84
C ASP A 136 13.49 3.46 17.73
N GLU A 137 13.70 4.45 16.89
CA GLU A 137 12.76 5.56 16.65
C GLU A 137 11.36 5.10 16.19
N HIS A 138 11.25 3.95 15.53
CA HIS A 138 9.97 3.40 15.05
C HIS A 138 9.18 2.67 16.14
N TYR A 139 9.84 2.29 17.28
CA TYR A 139 9.23 1.41 18.28
C TYR A 139 7.85 1.88 18.72
N ALA A 140 7.73 3.12 19.16
CA ALA A 140 6.49 3.64 19.71
C ALA A 140 5.37 3.74 18.65
N ALA A 141 5.70 4.14 17.42
CA ALA A 141 4.74 4.26 16.33
C ALA A 141 4.26 2.89 15.84
N LEU A 142 5.17 1.92 15.68
CA LEU A 142 4.81 0.57 15.26
C LEU A 142 4.07 -0.20 16.35
N GLN A 143 4.30 0.10 17.65
CA GLN A 143 3.46 -0.43 18.73
C GLN A 143 2.02 0.09 18.66
N ARG A 144 1.81 1.38 18.39
CA ARG A 144 0.46 1.93 18.22
C ARG A 144 -0.22 1.36 16.97
N MET A 145 0.52 1.19 15.88
CA MET A 145 0.03 0.50 14.68
C MET A 145 -0.42 -0.93 15.00
N GLU A 146 0.37 -1.69 15.76
CA GLU A 146 0.01 -3.05 16.18
C GLU A 146 -1.32 -3.07 16.95
N GLU A 147 -1.54 -2.11 17.88
CA GLU A 147 -2.81 -2.02 18.61
C GLU A 147 -4.01 -1.71 17.69
N GLN A 148 -3.82 -0.87 16.66
CA GLN A 148 -4.86 -0.65 15.67
C GLN A 148 -5.16 -1.93 14.86
N ILE A 149 -4.13 -2.64 14.40
CA ILE A 149 -4.29 -3.89 13.64
C ILE A 149 -5.03 -4.95 14.47
N LYS A 150 -4.75 -5.07 15.76
CA LYS A 150 -5.47 -5.97 16.69
C LYS A 150 -6.96 -5.62 16.82
N ALA A 151 -7.31 -4.35 16.65
CA ALA A 151 -8.69 -3.89 16.72
C ALA A 151 -9.47 -4.12 15.40
N PHE A 152 -8.80 -4.39 14.28
CA PHE A 152 -9.45 -4.66 13.01
C PHE A 152 -10.30 -5.94 13.07
N ARG A 153 -11.39 -5.93 12.29
CA ARG A 153 -12.31 -7.07 12.18
C ARG A 153 -12.55 -7.38 10.72
N THR A 154 -12.77 -8.64 10.42
CA THR A 154 -13.20 -9.09 9.09
C THR A 154 -14.61 -8.60 8.78
N PRO A 155 -15.08 -8.68 7.54
CA PRO A 155 -16.48 -8.36 7.20
C PRO A 155 -17.52 -9.13 8.04
N GLU A 156 -17.16 -10.32 8.56
CA GLU A 156 -18.00 -11.14 9.44
C GLU A 156 -17.89 -10.74 10.92
N GLY A 157 -17.04 -9.76 11.26
CA GLY A 157 -16.86 -9.28 12.64
C GLY A 157 -15.81 -10.04 13.45
N GLU A 158 -15.10 -11.01 12.84
CA GLU A 158 -14.07 -11.80 13.51
C GLU A 158 -12.71 -11.08 13.53
N PRO A 159 -11.83 -11.34 14.49
CA PRO A 159 -10.48 -10.80 14.49
C PRO A 159 -9.64 -11.40 13.36
N TYR A 160 -8.74 -10.61 12.78
CA TYR A 160 -7.74 -11.13 11.85
C TYR A 160 -6.70 -12.00 12.57
N ARG A 161 -6.19 -13.01 11.88
CA ARG A 161 -4.95 -13.69 12.26
C ARG A 161 -3.78 -12.75 12.01
N LEU A 162 -2.87 -12.62 12.98
CA LEU A 162 -1.76 -11.68 12.92
C LEU A 162 -0.43 -12.40 12.82
N ILE A 163 0.42 -11.97 11.88
CA ILE A 163 1.79 -12.45 11.69
C ILE A 163 2.71 -11.24 11.64
N THR A 164 3.79 -11.28 12.40
CA THR A 164 4.79 -10.22 12.42
C THR A 164 6.00 -10.55 11.55
N VAL A 165 6.53 -9.54 10.85
CA VAL A 165 7.88 -9.58 10.30
C VAL A 165 8.75 -8.59 11.07
N PRO A 166 10.04 -8.93 11.34
CA PRO A 166 10.91 -8.01 12.06
C PRO A 166 11.28 -6.81 11.19
N MET A 167 11.72 -5.74 11.82
CA MET A 167 12.46 -4.69 11.13
C MET A 167 13.84 -5.24 10.70
N PRO A 168 14.31 -4.91 9.47
CA PRO A 168 15.71 -5.16 9.14
C PRO A 168 16.64 -4.27 9.99
N PRO A 169 17.94 -4.60 10.05
CA PRO A 169 18.92 -3.69 10.66
C PRO A 169 18.82 -2.30 10.03
N ALA A 170 19.07 -1.26 10.83
CA ALA A 170 19.06 0.11 10.34
C ALA A 170 20.10 0.28 9.23
N LEU A 171 19.66 0.79 8.08
CA LEU A 171 20.48 1.12 6.93
C LEU A 171 20.48 2.63 6.75
N TYR A 172 21.60 3.16 6.32
CA TYR A 172 21.80 4.59 6.11
C TYR A 172 22.42 4.82 4.74
N ASP A 173 22.10 5.95 4.12
CA ASP A 173 22.76 6.40 2.90
C ASP A 173 24.14 7.04 3.18
N GLU A 174 24.75 7.62 2.13
CA GLU A 174 26.06 8.26 2.23
C GLU A 174 26.03 9.57 3.03
N GLU A 175 24.87 10.21 3.13
CA GLU A 175 24.60 11.42 3.90
C GLU A 175 24.31 11.12 5.38
N GLY A 176 24.06 9.86 5.71
CA GLY A 176 23.74 9.40 7.07
C GLY A 176 22.25 9.41 7.38
N ASP A 177 21.41 9.59 6.37
CA ASP A 177 19.95 9.52 6.52
C ASP A 177 19.48 8.06 6.50
N ARG A 178 18.52 7.73 7.36
CA ARG A 178 18.00 6.37 7.49
C ARG A 178 17.14 6.00 6.28
N LEU A 179 17.41 4.82 5.71
CA LEU A 179 16.65 4.27 4.60
C LEU A 179 15.40 3.52 5.08
N PRO A 180 14.27 3.58 4.35
CA PRO A 180 12.98 2.95 4.72
C PRO A 180 12.98 1.45 4.43
N ALA A 181 13.92 0.70 5.03
CA ALA A 181 14.05 -0.73 4.83
C ALA A 181 12.94 -1.50 5.55
N THR A 182 12.29 -2.42 4.85
CA THR A 182 11.21 -3.24 5.39
C THR A 182 11.07 -4.57 4.65
N TYR A 183 10.74 -5.64 5.37
CA TYR A 183 10.42 -6.94 4.77
C TYR A 183 8.95 -7.03 4.30
N ALA A 184 8.10 -6.07 4.62
CA ALA A 184 6.71 -6.07 4.18
C ALA A 184 6.54 -5.70 2.69
N ASN A 185 7.47 -4.96 2.10
CA ASN A 185 7.40 -4.56 0.70
C ASN A 185 7.90 -5.68 -0.24
N TYR A 186 7.13 -6.77 -0.29
CA TYR A 186 7.39 -7.91 -1.16
C TYR A 186 6.41 -7.96 -2.34
N LEU A 187 6.82 -8.58 -3.45
CA LEU A 187 6.00 -8.79 -4.63
C LEU A 187 5.47 -10.23 -4.68
N VAL A 188 4.15 -10.37 -4.76
CA VAL A 188 3.48 -11.66 -4.97
C VAL A 188 3.28 -11.90 -6.47
N MET A 189 3.69 -13.06 -6.94
CA MET A 189 3.49 -13.53 -8.31
C MET A 189 2.82 -14.91 -8.28
N ASP A 190 2.32 -15.39 -9.42
CA ASP A 190 1.59 -16.68 -9.52
C ASP A 190 2.33 -17.88 -8.91
N LYS A 191 3.66 -17.88 -8.94
CA LYS A 191 4.49 -19.04 -8.53
C LYS A 191 5.63 -18.66 -7.60
N ALA A 192 5.73 -17.40 -7.19
CA ALA A 192 6.83 -16.91 -6.36
C ALA A 192 6.42 -15.70 -5.54
N VAL A 193 7.11 -15.51 -4.43
CA VAL A 193 7.11 -14.26 -3.68
C VAL A 193 8.52 -13.72 -3.70
N LEU A 194 8.71 -12.49 -4.18
CA LEU A 194 10.01 -11.82 -4.21
C LEU A 194 10.12 -10.94 -2.96
N PHE A 195 11.00 -11.34 -2.07
CA PHE A 195 11.26 -10.64 -0.82
C PHE A 195 12.51 -9.75 -0.94
N PRO A 196 12.48 -8.53 -0.39
CA PRO A 196 13.68 -7.72 -0.25
C PRO A 196 14.65 -8.39 0.74
N THR A 197 15.95 -8.28 0.47
CA THR A 197 17.00 -8.76 1.37
C THR A 197 17.96 -7.64 1.68
N TYR A 198 18.39 -7.55 2.94
CA TYR A 198 19.25 -6.48 3.43
C TYR A 198 20.57 -7.00 3.97
N GLY A 199 21.04 -8.18 3.47
CA GLY A 199 22.27 -8.80 3.90
C GLY A 199 22.21 -9.38 5.33
N SER A 200 21.04 -9.42 5.93
CA SER A 200 20.80 -10.08 7.22
C SER A 200 20.40 -11.54 7.00
N PRO A 201 20.90 -12.49 7.81
CA PRO A 201 20.56 -13.91 7.68
C PRO A 201 19.10 -14.19 8.06
#